data_a79faeb22d7f976cadcfc42578915367
#
_entry.id   a79faeb22d7f976cadcfc42578915367
#
_cell.length_a   1.000
_cell.length_b   1.000
_cell.length_c   1.000
_cell.angle_alpha   90.00
_cell.angle_beta   90.00
_cell.angle_gamma   90.00
#
_symmetry.space_group_name_H-M   'P 1'
#
loop_
_entity.id
_entity.type
_entity.pdbx_description
1 polymer ?
#
loop_
_entity_poly.entity_id
_entity_poly.type
_entity_poly.pdbx_seq_one_letter_code
_entity_poly.pdbx_strand_id
1 'polypeptide(L)'
;GSVAPSSAKSYVPPFLALRADHIEQWASRSIPARIRLAVFLRTLVNSTGAGLERVDFPGNDEAERAGWDGFVEAGEGTPWIPEGKSGWEFGTNKGVKAKADGDFAKSSKGTPKAERTQTTFVFVTPRRWAGKSAWAAQAKSKGGWKDVRAYDAQDLEQWLEQSLAGQAWLANEIGHPSEGVRSLDQCWFDWAHVSDPPLPGKLF
;
A
#
# COMPACT_ATOMS: atom_id res chain seq x y z
N GLY A 1 36.16 -9.82 19.15
CA GLY A 1 35.26 -8.73 18.80
C GLY A 1 34.56 -9.04 17.52
N SER A 2 33.26 -9.41 17.61
CA SER A 2 32.39 -9.63 16.44
C SER A 2 31.93 -8.26 15.96
N VAL A 3 32.36 -7.86 14.77
CA VAL A 3 31.84 -6.66 14.09
C VAL A 3 30.49 -7.06 13.49
N ALA A 4 29.41 -6.47 13.99
CA ALA A 4 28.09 -6.60 13.40
C ALA A 4 28.12 -6.09 11.94
N PRO A 5 27.48 -6.78 10.98
CA PRO A 5 27.42 -6.30 9.61
C PRO A 5 26.66 -4.97 9.57
N SER A 6 27.32 -3.92 9.11
CA SER A 6 26.70 -2.65 8.77
C SER A 6 25.56 -2.93 7.78
N SER A 7 24.32 -2.58 8.14
CA SER A 7 23.20 -2.63 7.21
C SER A 7 23.51 -1.68 6.05
N ALA A 8 23.91 -2.25 4.92
CA ALA A 8 24.09 -1.48 3.70
C ALA A 8 22.77 -0.78 3.40
N LYS A 9 22.74 0.55 3.44
CA LYS A 9 21.58 1.33 2.99
C LYS A 9 21.30 0.91 1.55
N SER A 10 20.12 0.37 1.31
CA SER A 10 19.68 0.03 -0.05
C SER A 10 19.76 1.29 -0.91
N TYR A 11 20.53 1.23 -2.00
CA TYR A 11 20.63 2.34 -2.93
C TYR A 11 19.32 2.43 -3.71
N VAL A 12 18.60 3.53 -3.54
CA VAL A 12 17.42 3.84 -4.35
C VAL A 12 17.85 4.80 -5.45
N PRO A 13 17.70 4.44 -6.74
CA PRO A 13 18.01 5.34 -7.84
C PRO A 13 17.27 6.69 -7.70
N PRO A 14 17.90 7.85 -7.98
CA PRO A 14 17.31 9.17 -7.75
C PRO A 14 15.96 9.41 -8.42
N PHE A 15 15.72 8.82 -9.60
CA PHE A 15 14.44 8.95 -10.32
C PHE A 15 13.30 8.14 -9.69
N LEU A 16 13.61 7.20 -8.79
CA LEU A 16 12.64 6.45 -7.98
C LEU A 16 12.58 6.96 -6.53
N ALA A 17 13.29 8.02 -6.20
CA ALA A 17 13.32 8.62 -4.86
C ALA A 17 12.02 9.37 -4.56
N LEU A 18 10.92 8.62 -4.40
CA LEU A 18 9.62 9.14 -4.02
C LEU A 18 9.55 9.33 -2.51
N ARG A 19 9.14 10.53 -2.10
CA ARG A 19 9.10 10.96 -0.70
C ARG A 19 7.66 11.10 -0.20
N ALA A 20 7.50 11.17 1.11
CA ALA A 20 6.22 11.43 1.75
C ALA A 20 5.53 12.68 1.21
N ASP A 21 6.28 13.73 0.86
CA ASP A 21 5.75 14.95 0.23
C ASP A 21 5.07 14.68 -1.12
N HIS A 22 5.64 13.82 -1.95
CA HIS A 22 5.04 13.44 -3.23
C HIS A 22 3.71 12.69 -3.01
N ILE A 23 3.67 11.81 -2.01
CA ILE A 23 2.48 11.04 -1.63
C ILE A 23 1.37 12.00 -1.13
N GLU A 24 1.71 12.95 -0.25
CA GLU A 24 0.75 13.94 0.25
C GLU A 24 0.24 14.88 -0.85
N GLN A 25 1.12 15.33 -1.75
CA GLN A 25 0.74 16.17 -2.87
C GLN A 25 -0.19 15.44 -3.84
N TRP A 26 0.13 14.19 -4.16
CA TRP A 26 -0.74 13.34 -4.96
C TRP A 26 -2.13 13.21 -4.34
N ALA A 27 -2.20 12.86 -3.06
CA ALA A 27 -3.46 12.71 -2.33
C ALA A 27 -4.27 14.01 -2.24
N SER A 28 -3.60 15.17 -2.28
CA SER A 28 -4.24 16.49 -2.16
C SER A 28 -4.72 17.05 -3.48
N ARG A 29 -4.06 16.72 -4.58
CA ARG A 29 -4.29 17.31 -5.91
C ARG A 29 -5.11 16.41 -6.84
N SER A 30 -5.01 15.11 -6.65
CA SER A 30 -5.69 14.14 -7.50
C SER A 30 -7.10 13.86 -6.99
N ILE A 31 -8.11 14.25 -7.75
CA ILE A 31 -9.52 13.92 -7.47
C ILE A 31 -9.71 12.40 -7.35
N PRO A 32 -9.15 11.56 -8.23
CA PRO A 32 -9.30 10.11 -8.14
C PRO A 32 -8.39 9.45 -7.08
N ALA A 33 -7.57 10.22 -6.31
CA ALA A 33 -6.62 9.64 -5.37
C ALA A 33 -7.28 8.68 -4.37
N ARG A 34 -8.51 8.94 -3.95
CA ARG A 34 -9.26 8.06 -3.04
C ARG A 34 -9.45 6.65 -3.64
N ILE A 35 -9.85 6.57 -4.90
CA ILE A 35 -10.07 5.29 -5.61
C ILE A 35 -8.71 4.67 -5.97
N ARG A 36 -7.78 5.50 -6.40
CA ARG A 36 -6.43 5.08 -6.81
C ARG A 36 -5.57 4.60 -5.64
N LEU A 37 -5.88 5.02 -4.39
CA LEU A 37 -5.19 4.53 -3.20
C LEU A 37 -5.36 3.01 -3.02
N ALA A 38 -6.52 2.46 -3.36
CA ALA A 38 -6.74 1.01 -3.38
C ALA A 38 -5.78 0.29 -4.35
N VAL A 39 -5.60 0.84 -5.55
CA VAL A 39 -4.67 0.29 -6.56
C VAL A 39 -3.22 0.41 -6.08
N PHE A 40 -2.86 1.53 -5.46
CA PHE A 40 -1.53 1.74 -4.89
C PHE A 40 -1.21 0.72 -3.80
N LEU A 41 -2.11 0.55 -2.83
CA LEU A 41 -1.95 -0.43 -1.74
C LEU A 41 -1.89 -1.86 -2.27
N ARG A 42 -2.74 -2.21 -3.23
CA ARG A 42 -2.70 -3.52 -3.89
C ARG A 42 -1.35 -3.78 -4.57
N THR A 43 -0.79 -2.77 -5.22
CA THR A 43 0.54 -2.87 -5.87
C THR A 43 1.63 -3.09 -4.84
N LEU A 44 1.62 -2.34 -3.72
CA LEU A 44 2.57 -2.51 -2.63
C LEU A 44 2.46 -3.91 -2.00
N VAL A 45 1.25 -4.35 -1.68
CA VAL A 45 1.02 -5.68 -1.07
C VAL A 45 1.50 -6.79 -2.00
N ASN A 46 1.10 -6.77 -3.28
CA ASN A 46 1.48 -7.82 -4.22
C ASN A 46 2.98 -7.88 -4.50
N SER A 47 3.69 -6.74 -4.45
CA SER A 47 5.12 -6.68 -4.76
C SER A 47 6.03 -6.95 -3.55
N THR A 48 5.52 -6.87 -2.33
CA THR A 48 6.32 -7.01 -1.11
C THR A 48 5.81 -8.08 -0.14
N GLY A 49 4.62 -8.64 -0.39
CA GLY A 49 4.04 -9.67 0.45
C GLY A 49 4.70 -11.03 0.28
N ALA A 50 4.66 -11.82 1.33
CA ALA A 50 5.12 -13.21 1.34
C ALA A 50 3.95 -14.13 1.73
N GLY A 51 3.85 -15.28 1.08
CA GLY A 51 2.78 -16.26 1.36
C GLY A 51 1.37 -15.67 1.22
N LEU A 52 1.15 -14.81 0.21
CA LEU A 52 -0.15 -14.19 -0.01
C LEU A 52 -1.17 -15.24 -0.48
N GLU A 53 -2.24 -15.42 0.31
CA GLU A 53 -3.35 -16.33 0.01
C GLU A 53 -4.53 -15.58 -0.60
N ARG A 54 -4.76 -14.34 -0.13
CA ARG A 54 -5.81 -13.47 -0.63
C ARG A 54 -5.39 -12.01 -0.57
N VAL A 55 -5.61 -11.28 -1.67
CA VAL A 55 -5.43 -9.82 -1.76
C VAL A 55 -6.64 -9.24 -2.47
N ASP A 56 -7.40 -8.40 -1.78
CA ASP A 56 -8.64 -7.80 -2.29
C ASP A 56 -8.62 -6.29 -1.95
N PHE A 57 -8.35 -5.46 -2.94
CA PHE A 57 -8.44 -4.00 -2.86
C PHE A 57 -9.23 -3.53 -4.09
N PRO A 58 -10.55 -3.49 -4.01
CA PRO A 58 -11.39 -3.06 -5.12
C PRO A 58 -11.15 -1.57 -5.41
N GLY A 59 -10.82 -1.26 -6.65
CA GLY A 59 -10.41 0.07 -7.09
C GLY A 59 -11.47 0.85 -7.88
N ASN A 60 -12.74 0.49 -7.79
CA ASN A 60 -13.85 1.11 -8.50
C ASN A 60 -15.08 1.27 -7.59
N ASP A 61 -16.03 2.12 -7.99
CA ASP A 61 -17.23 2.46 -7.22
C ASP A 61 -18.15 1.25 -6.91
N GLU A 62 -17.97 0.12 -7.58
CA GLU A 62 -18.68 -1.13 -7.29
C GLU A 62 -18.17 -1.85 -6.04
N ALA A 63 -17.19 -1.28 -5.38
CA ALA A 63 -16.54 -1.81 -4.19
C ALA A 63 -17.33 -1.60 -2.88
N GLU A 64 -18.60 -1.23 -2.92
CA GLU A 64 -19.50 -1.34 -1.77
C GLU A 64 -19.81 -2.82 -1.43
N ARG A 65 -18.80 -3.65 -1.33
CA ARG A 65 -18.93 -4.84 -0.50
C ARG A 65 -19.01 -4.37 0.94
N ALA A 66 -20.09 -4.73 1.60
CA ALA A 66 -20.26 -4.49 3.02
C ALA A 66 -18.99 -4.97 3.76
N GLY A 67 -18.21 -4.02 4.30
CA GLY A 67 -17.17 -4.37 5.23
C GLY A 67 -15.88 -3.57 5.08
N TRP A 68 -15.00 -3.89 4.18
CA TRP A 68 -13.62 -3.42 4.15
C TRP A 68 -13.27 -2.69 2.85
N ASP A 69 -12.44 -1.63 2.94
CA ASP A 69 -11.84 -1.00 1.76
C ASP A 69 -10.76 -1.90 1.13
N GLY A 70 -10.18 -2.81 1.93
CA GLY A 70 -9.27 -3.84 1.48
C GLY A 70 -9.20 -5.03 2.44
N PHE A 71 -8.81 -6.20 1.93
CA PHE A 71 -8.62 -7.40 2.73
C PHE A 71 -7.41 -8.20 2.26
N VAL A 72 -6.57 -8.64 3.21
CA VAL A 72 -5.39 -9.46 2.93
C VAL A 72 -5.37 -10.67 3.86
N GLU A 73 -5.03 -11.83 3.30
CA GLU A 73 -4.68 -13.02 4.05
C GLU A 73 -3.30 -13.48 3.59
N ALA A 74 -2.34 -13.54 4.54
CA ALA A 74 -0.95 -13.84 4.27
C ALA A 74 -0.44 -14.91 5.25
N GLY A 75 0.16 -15.97 4.72
CA GLY A 75 0.77 -17.03 5.53
C GLY A 75 2.02 -16.57 6.28
N GLU A 76 2.67 -15.50 5.78
CA GLU A 76 3.86 -14.91 6.39
C GLU A 76 3.69 -13.40 6.57
N GLY A 77 4.09 -12.89 7.74
CA GLY A 77 4.09 -11.46 8.04
C GLY A 77 5.32 -10.74 7.48
N THR A 78 5.12 -9.49 7.06
CA THR A 78 6.20 -8.54 6.76
C THR A 78 6.09 -7.33 7.69
N PRO A 79 7.05 -6.39 7.70
CA PRO A 79 6.90 -5.16 8.48
C PRO A 79 5.59 -4.40 8.18
N TRP A 80 5.07 -4.52 6.96
CA TRP A 80 3.91 -3.78 6.47
C TRP A 80 2.63 -4.63 6.42
N ILE A 81 2.76 -5.92 6.12
CA ILE A 81 1.64 -6.82 5.91
C ILE A 81 1.54 -7.76 7.12
N PRO A 82 0.44 -7.71 7.89
CA PRO A 82 0.24 -8.63 9.01
C PRO A 82 0.17 -10.10 8.56
N GLU A 83 0.72 -10.99 9.37
CA GLU A 83 0.47 -12.43 9.24
C GLU A 83 -0.98 -12.77 9.59
N GLY A 84 -1.58 -13.66 8.79
CA GLY A 84 -2.98 -14.06 8.88
C GLY A 84 -3.90 -13.05 8.21
N LYS A 85 -5.10 -12.91 8.77
CA LYS A 85 -6.16 -12.03 8.24
C LYS A 85 -5.94 -10.58 8.66
N SER A 86 -6.09 -9.67 7.71
CA SER A 86 -6.10 -8.23 7.98
C SER A 86 -7.18 -7.53 7.16
N GLY A 87 -7.95 -6.68 7.83
CA GLY A 87 -8.94 -5.80 7.23
C GLY A 87 -8.39 -4.38 7.16
N TRP A 88 -8.50 -3.75 6.00
CA TRP A 88 -7.87 -2.48 5.68
C TRP A 88 -8.94 -1.43 5.43
N GLU A 89 -8.78 -0.30 6.10
CA GLU A 89 -9.56 0.93 5.88
C GLU A 89 -8.58 2.04 5.52
N PHE A 90 -8.95 2.92 4.61
CA PHE A 90 -8.06 3.99 4.19
C PHE A 90 -8.81 5.22 3.70
N GLY A 91 -8.12 6.36 3.68
CA GLY A 91 -8.72 7.59 3.21
C GLY A 91 -7.72 8.74 3.03
N THR A 92 -8.08 9.65 2.13
CA THR A 92 -7.29 10.84 1.78
C THR A 92 -7.70 12.08 2.57
N ASN A 93 -8.59 11.96 3.55
CA ASN A 93 -9.18 13.06 4.32
C ASN A 93 -8.12 13.87 5.06
N LYS A 94 -8.32 15.22 5.13
CA LYS A 94 -7.45 16.09 5.93
C LYS A 94 -7.59 15.82 7.43
N GLY A 95 -8.79 15.52 7.90
CA GLY A 95 -9.08 15.11 9.28
C GLY A 95 -8.78 13.64 9.50
N VAL A 96 -7.50 13.25 9.45
CA VAL A 96 -7.05 11.85 9.51
C VAL A 96 -7.60 11.10 10.72
N LYS A 97 -7.44 11.69 11.93
CA LYS A 97 -7.91 11.05 13.17
C LYS A 97 -9.42 10.80 13.17
N ALA A 98 -10.21 11.76 12.72
CA ALA A 98 -11.67 11.62 12.67
C ALA A 98 -12.10 10.52 11.68
N LYS A 99 -11.42 10.42 10.53
CA LYS A 99 -11.64 9.33 9.56
C LYS A 99 -11.27 7.98 10.17
N ALA A 100 -10.11 7.87 10.80
CA ALA A 100 -9.65 6.64 11.46
C ALA A 100 -10.59 6.20 12.59
N ASP A 101 -11.06 7.11 13.44
CA ASP A 101 -12.01 6.84 14.49
C ASP A 101 -13.36 6.32 13.93
N GLY A 102 -13.84 6.95 12.86
CA GLY A 102 -15.10 6.57 12.21
C GLY A 102 -15.03 5.17 11.58
N ASP A 103 -13.96 4.91 10.82
CA ASP A 103 -13.75 3.60 10.18
C ASP A 103 -13.55 2.49 11.21
N PHE A 104 -12.76 2.76 12.25
CA PHE A 104 -12.54 1.79 13.34
C PHE A 104 -13.85 1.45 14.07
N ALA A 105 -14.67 2.44 14.37
CA ALA A 105 -15.97 2.23 15.01
C ALA A 105 -16.92 1.44 14.10
N LYS A 106 -17.00 1.79 12.82
CA LYS A 106 -17.80 1.10 11.79
C LYS A 106 -17.39 -0.37 11.70
N SER A 107 -16.10 -0.64 11.51
CA SER A 107 -15.57 -2.01 11.35
C SER A 107 -15.70 -2.82 12.65
N SER A 108 -15.50 -2.19 13.81
CA SER A 108 -15.69 -2.87 15.12
C SER A 108 -17.15 -3.25 15.36
N LYS A 109 -18.11 -2.46 14.87
CA LYS A 109 -19.54 -2.77 14.94
C LYS A 109 -19.96 -3.83 13.92
N GLY A 110 -19.38 -3.76 12.71
CA GLY A 110 -19.75 -4.64 11.59
C GLY A 110 -19.10 -6.03 11.63
N THR A 111 -18.01 -6.21 12.39
CA THR A 111 -17.25 -7.47 12.45
C THR A 111 -17.54 -8.20 13.77
N PRO A 112 -17.98 -9.46 13.76
CA PRO A 112 -18.19 -10.25 14.96
C PRO A 112 -16.94 -10.35 15.85
N LYS A 113 -17.12 -10.38 17.17
CA LYS A 113 -15.99 -10.43 18.13
C LYS A 113 -15.04 -11.60 17.86
N ALA A 114 -15.56 -12.78 17.54
CA ALA A 114 -14.76 -13.96 17.26
C ALA A 114 -13.84 -13.77 16.05
N GLU A 115 -14.32 -13.04 15.02
CA GLU A 115 -13.54 -12.73 13.83
C GLU A 115 -12.50 -11.63 14.13
N ARG A 116 -12.86 -10.60 14.90
CA ARG A 116 -11.93 -9.53 15.30
C ARG A 116 -10.69 -10.06 16.02
N THR A 117 -10.85 -11.04 16.91
CA THR A 117 -9.71 -11.64 17.63
C THR A 117 -8.73 -12.39 16.73
N GLN A 118 -9.13 -12.70 15.51
CA GLN A 118 -8.32 -13.37 14.49
C GLN A 118 -7.79 -12.42 13.41
N THR A 119 -8.29 -11.18 13.37
CA THR A 119 -8.04 -10.22 12.29
C THR A 119 -7.28 -9.00 12.81
N THR A 120 -6.25 -8.58 12.07
CA THR A 120 -5.59 -7.29 12.29
C THR A 120 -6.36 -6.19 11.60
N PHE A 121 -6.69 -5.11 12.31
CA PHE A 121 -7.22 -3.88 11.72
C PHE A 121 -6.07 -3.00 11.25
N VAL A 122 -6.10 -2.56 9.99
CA VAL A 122 -5.08 -1.67 9.40
C VAL A 122 -5.75 -0.41 8.87
N PHE A 123 -5.30 0.76 9.34
CA PHE A 123 -5.71 2.05 8.79
C PHE A 123 -4.57 2.68 8.00
N VAL A 124 -4.84 3.19 6.80
CA VAL A 124 -3.83 3.81 5.95
C VAL A 124 -4.28 5.21 5.51
N THR A 125 -3.36 6.16 5.60
CA THR A 125 -3.55 7.50 5.05
C THR A 125 -2.31 7.94 4.26
N PRO A 126 -2.47 8.55 3.09
CA PRO A 126 -1.36 9.16 2.34
C PRO A 126 -0.96 10.55 2.89
N ARG A 127 -1.39 10.90 4.10
CA ARG A 127 -1.02 12.13 4.80
C ARG A 127 -0.10 11.84 5.97
N ARG A 128 0.73 12.79 6.38
CA ARG A 128 1.50 12.68 7.62
C ARG A 128 0.57 12.71 8.83
N TRP A 129 0.83 11.82 9.77
CA TRP A 129 0.02 11.72 10.99
C TRP A 129 0.88 11.38 12.21
N ALA A 130 1.34 12.40 12.91
CA ALA A 130 2.22 12.25 14.09
C ALA A 130 1.57 11.42 15.23
N GLY A 131 0.23 11.45 15.35
CA GLY A 131 -0.51 10.74 16.39
C GLY A 131 -0.82 9.27 16.10
N LYS A 132 -0.40 8.70 14.97
CA LYS A 132 -0.79 7.35 14.53
C LYS A 132 -0.48 6.25 15.54
N SER A 133 0.71 6.26 16.12
CA SER A 133 1.15 5.21 17.05
C SER A 133 0.36 5.22 18.35
N ALA A 134 0.12 6.39 18.93
CA ALA A 134 -0.72 6.54 20.12
C ALA A 134 -2.16 6.13 19.83
N TRP A 135 -2.69 6.51 18.68
CA TRP A 135 -4.02 6.13 18.23
C TRP A 135 -4.14 4.60 18.08
N ALA A 136 -3.20 3.95 17.38
CA ALA A 136 -3.22 2.50 17.17
C ALA A 136 -3.17 1.73 18.50
N ALA A 137 -2.32 2.15 19.44
CA ALA A 137 -2.24 1.55 20.77
C ALA A 137 -3.56 1.70 21.55
N GLN A 138 -4.19 2.88 21.53
CA GLN A 138 -5.47 3.13 22.15
C GLN A 138 -6.60 2.31 21.50
N ALA A 139 -6.65 2.26 20.18
CA ALA A 139 -7.63 1.49 19.44
C ALA A 139 -7.50 -0.02 19.73
N LYS A 140 -6.27 -0.55 19.78
CA LYS A 140 -6.01 -1.94 20.13
C LYS A 140 -6.55 -2.30 21.51
N SER A 141 -6.37 -1.42 22.49
CA SER A 141 -6.84 -1.66 23.86
C SER A 141 -8.37 -1.73 23.99
N LYS A 142 -9.12 -1.10 23.07
CA LYS A 142 -10.58 -0.97 23.14
C LYS A 142 -11.33 -1.94 22.23
N GLY A 143 -10.74 -2.36 21.13
CA GLY A 143 -11.48 -2.94 20.03
C GLY A 143 -11.60 -4.46 20.00
N GLY A 144 -10.80 -5.19 20.79
CA GLY A 144 -10.77 -6.65 20.75
C GLY A 144 -10.29 -7.24 19.43
N TRP A 145 -9.50 -6.49 18.68
CA TRP A 145 -8.83 -6.92 17.46
C TRP A 145 -7.54 -7.72 17.80
N LYS A 146 -7.11 -8.64 16.92
CA LYS A 146 -5.83 -9.34 17.03
C LYS A 146 -4.68 -8.35 17.17
N ASP A 147 -4.67 -7.35 16.30
CA ASP A 147 -3.75 -6.21 16.33
C ASP A 147 -4.40 -4.99 15.67
N VAL A 148 -3.85 -3.80 15.89
CA VAL A 148 -4.25 -2.57 15.21
C VAL A 148 -3.01 -1.87 14.72
N ARG A 149 -2.96 -1.54 13.43
CA ARG A 149 -1.87 -0.81 12.80
C ARG A 149 -2.38 0.43 12.11
N ALA A 150 -1.54 1.46 12.04
CA ALA A 150 -1.83 2.68 11.29
C ALA A 150 -0.59 3.09 10.50
N TYR A 151 -0.76 3.34 9.21
CA TYR A 151 0.29 3.77 8.31
C TYR A 151 -0.02 5.15 7.75
N ASP A 152 0.98 6.02 7.72
CA ASP A 152 0.90 7.36 7.18
C ASP A 152 1.84 7.55 5.97
N ALA A 153 1.95 8.78 5.45
CA ALA A 153 2.79 9.07 4.29
C ALA A 153 4.27 8.68 4.50
N GLN A 154 4.79 8.76 5.72
CA GLN A 154 6.17 8.37 6.01
C GLN A 154 6.36 6.85 6.01
N ASP A 155 5.37 6.10 6.49
CA ASP A 155 5.39 4.63 6.39
C ASP A 155 5.27 4.18 4.94
N LEU A 156 4.42 4.84 4.15
CA LEU A 156 4.29 4.55 2.72
C LEU A 156 5.58 4.87 1.95
N GLU A 157 6.31 5.92 2.31
CA GLU A 157 7.65 6.21 1.76
C GLU A 157 8.61 5.04 2.02
N GLN A 158 8.69 4.57 3.27
CA GLN A 158 9.55 3.44 3.63
C GLN A 158 9.11 2.13 2.97
N TRP A 159 7.82 1.91 2.84
CA TRP A 159 7.30 0.75 2.14
C TRP A 159 7.64 0.77 0.64
N LEU A 160 7.56 1.94 0.01
CA LEU A 160 7.98 2.15 -1.38
C LEU A 160 9.45 1.81 -1.63
N GLU A 161 10.35 2.01 -0.65
CA GLU A 161 11.77 1.63 -0.78
C GLU A 161 11.95 0.12 -1.04
N GLN A 162 10.97 -0.69 -0.68
CA GLN A 162 10.96 -2.14 -0.88
C GLN A 162 10.18 -2.57 -2.12
N SER A 163 9.51 -1.65 -2.81
CA SER A 163 8.61 -1.94 -3.93
C SER A 163 8.97 -1.15 -5.18
N LEU A 164 9.75 -1.75 -6.06
CA LEU A 164 10.04 -1.15 -7.36
C LEU A 164 8.78 -0.93 -8.19
N ALA A 165 7.84 -1.89 -8.15
CA ALA A 165 6.55 -1.77 -8.81
C ALA A 165 5.70 -0.63 -8.26
N GLY A 166 5.68 -0.43 -6.94
CA GLY A 166 5.00 0.68 -6.28
C GLY A 166 5.60 2.02 -6.64
N GLN A 167 6.92 2.13 -6.70
CA GLN A 167 7.62 3.35 -7.10
C GLN A 167 7.29 3.70 -8.56
N ALA A 168 7.37 2.75 -9.48
CA ALA A 168 7.04 2.97 -10.90
C ALA A 168 5.57 3.40 -11.07
N TRP A 169 4.67 2.76 -10.34
CA TRP A 169 3.25 3.10 -10.36
C TRP A 169 2.99 4.53 -9.87
N LEU A 170 3.53 4.90 -8.70
CA LEU A 170 3.33 6.24 -8.14
C LEU A 170 4.01 7.32 -8.98
N ALA A 171 5.22 7.07 -9.48
CA ALA A 171 5.92 7.99 -10.39
C ALA A 171 5.06 8.31 -11.62
N ASN A 172 4.44 7.29 -12.22
CA ASN A 172 3.52 7.48 -13.34
C ASN A 172 2.28 8.30 -12.95
N GLU A 173 1.68 8.04 -11.79
CA GLU A 173 0.50 8.77 -11.30
C GLU A 173 0.77 10.26 -11.07
N ILE A 174 1.96 10.63 -10.64
CA ILE A 174 2.33 12.02 -10.36
C ILE A 174 3.06 12.71 -11.52
N GLY A 175 3.24 12.01 -12.65
CA GLY A 175 4.01 12.52 -13.79
C GLY A 175 5.49 12.77 -13.46
N HIS A 176 6.04 12.03 -12.49
CA HIS A 176 7.45 12.13 -12.15
C HIS A 176 8.28 11.36 -13.18
N PRO A 177 9.35 11.95 -13.73
CA PRO A 177 10.14 11.28 -14.76
C PRO A 177 10.74 9.98 -14.20
N SER A 178 10.43 8.87 -14.86
CA SER A 178 11.01 7.56 -14.57
C SER A 178 12.07 7.19 -15.61
N GLU A 179 12.89 8.16 -16.01
CA GLU A 179 13.94 7.95 -17.01
C GLU A 179 14.82 6.75 -16.62
N GLY A 180 14.92 5.80 -17.55
CA GLY A 180 15.71 4.58 -17.36
C GLY A 180 14.98 3.40 -16.70
N VAL A 181 13.74 3.56 -16.21
CA VAL A 181 12.91 2.45 -15.76
C VAL A 181 11.65 2.33 -16.62
N ARG A 182 11.50 1.16 -17.25
CA ARG A 182 10.31 0.80 -18.03
C ARG A 182 9.79 -0.53 -17.53
N SER A 183 8.48 -0.75 -17.66
CA SER A 183 7.94 -2.09 -17.45
C SER A 183 8.50 -3.06 -18.48
N LEU A 184 8.57 -4.34 -18.15
CA LEU A 184 9.00 -5.35 -19.13
C LEU A 184 8.10 -5.36 -20.36
N ASP A 185 6.79 -5.15 -20.17
CA ASP A 185 5.83 -5.06 -21.26
C ASP A 185 6.14 -3.88 -22.19
N GLN A 186 6.49 -2.72 -21.62
CA GLN A 186 6.88 -1.55 -22.44
C GLN A 186 8.20 -1.80 -23.16
N CYS A 187 9.19 -2.38 -22.49
CA CYS A 187 10.45 -2.74 -23.12
C CYS A 187 10.24 -3.75 -24.25
N TRP A 188 9.38 -4.74 -24.04
CA TRP A 188 9.01 -5.70 -25.04
C TRP A 188 8.30 -5.04 -26.23
N PHE A 189 7.30 -4.21 -25.97
CA PHE A 189 6.56 -3.49 -27.01
C PHE A 189 7.50 -2.65 -27.87
N ASP A 190 8.35 -1.83 -27.25
CA ASP A 190 9.30 -0.98 -27.95
C ASP A 190 10.29 -1.82 -28.77
N TRP A 191 10.81 -2.91 -28.21
CA TRP A 191 11.73 -3.80 -28.91
C TRP A 191 11.07 -4.54 -30.08
N ALA A 192 9.87 -5.09 -29.88
CA ALA A 192 9.14 -5.82 -30.89
C ALA A 192 8.78 -4.93 -32.12
N HIS A 193 8.59 -3.63 -31.90
CA HIS A 193 8.27 -2.69 -32.97
C HIS A 193 9.51 -2.17 -33.75
N VAL A 194 10.69 -2.23 -33.15
CA VAL A 194 11.96 -1.84 -33.83
C VAL A 194 12.61 -3.01 -34.56
N SER A 195 12.19 -4.25 -34.33
CA SER A 195 12.70 -5.41 -35.06
C SER A 195 12.18 -5.40 -36.50
N ASP A 196 13.03 -5.76 -37.46
CA ASP A 196 12.66 -5.89 -38.86
C ASP A 196 12.85 -7.34 -39.32
N PRO A 197 11.79 -8.08 -39.62
CA PRO A 197 10.36 -7.68 -39.50
C PRO A 197 9.90 -7.57 -38.04
N PRO A 198 8.83 -6.79 -37.78
CA PRO A 198 8.24 -6.69 -36.44
C PRO A 198 7.81 -8.07 -35.90
N LEU A 199 8.14 -8.36 -34.65
CA LEU A 199 7.79 -9.66 -34.04
C LEU A 199 6.31 -9.69 -33.65
N PRO A 200 5.53 -10.65 -34.17
CA PRO A 200 4.13 -10.77 -33.79
C PRO A 200 4.01 -11.26 -32.35
N GLY A 201 3.17 -10.58 -31.53
CA GLY A 201 2.95 -10.88 -30.11
C GLY A 201 2.37 -12.28 -29.78
N LYS A 202 2.29 -13.18 -30.78
CA LYS A 202 1.85 -14.56 -30.63
C LYS A 202 3.00 -15.59 -30.54
N LEU A 203 4.24 -15.12 -30.49
CA LEU A 203 5.42 -16.00 -30.41
C LEU A 203 5.78 -16.45 -28.99
N PHE A 204 5.04 -16.01 -27.97
CA PHE A 204 5.29 -16.33 -26.56
C PHE A 204 4.00 -16.66 -25.81
#